data_dcd307596b414b83f55940ce17fad349
#
_entry.id   dcd307596b414b83f55940ce17fad349
#
_cell.length_a   1.000
_cell.length_b   1.000
_cell.length_c   1.000
_cell.angle_alpha   90.00
_cell.angle_beta   90.00
_cell.angle_gamma   90.00
#
_symmetry.space_group_name_H-M   'P 1'
#
loop_
_entity.id
_entity.type
_entity.pdbx_description
1 polymer ?
#
loop_
_entity_poly.entity_id
_entity_poly.type
_entity_poly.pdbx_seq_one_letter_code
_entity_poly.pdbx_strand_id
1 'polypeptide(L)'
;MILETPDFQAYRGQEPPRFANKAELECAKVLDYYGVPWEYEPKTFVLEQDEDGRVVEAFKPDFYLPEQNLYVEVTVMKQSLVTRKNRKLRKLRERYPEVRIKLFYKRDIERLAERYQLELAS
;
A
#
# COMPACT_ATOMS: atom_id res chain seq x y z
N MET A 1 10.16 -14.99 -6.09
CA MET A 1 10.74 -14.06 -7.07
C MET A 1 11.41 -12.91 -6.32
N ILE A 2 12.65 -12.63 -6.68
CA ILE A 2 13.36 -11.49 -6.12
C ILE A 2 13.17 -10.30 -7.06
N LEU A 3 12.60 -9.22 -6.56
CA LEU A 3 12.46 -7.98 -7.31
C LEU A 3 13.67 -7.09 -7.01
N GLU A 4 14.36 -6.65 -8.05
CA GLU A 4 15.43 -5.67 -7.88
C GLU A 4 14.80 -4.33 -7.50
N THR A 5 15.33 -3.71 -6.45
CA THR A 5 14.87 -2.41 -6.00
C THR A 5 15.94 -1.36 -6.25
N PRO A 6 15.56 -0.16 -6.72
CA PRO A 6 16.52 0.95 -6.83
C PRO A 6 16.87 1.48 -5.45
N ASP A 7 17.87 2.36 -5.41
CA ASP A 7 18.19 3.12 -4.19
C ASP A 7 17.12 4.19 -4.00
N PHE A 8 16.19 3.94 -3.09
CA PHE A 8 15.12 4.88 -2.80
C PHE A 8 15.62 6.03 -1.94
N GLN A 9 15.23 7.26 -2.29
CA GLN A 9 15.61 8.47 -1.58
C GLN A 9 14.55 8.94 -0.58
N ALA A 10 13.30 8.55 -0.80
CA ALA A 10 12.18 8.99 0.03
C ALA A 10 11.66 7.89 0.97
N TYR A 11 12.25 6.71 0.94
CA TYR A 11 11.86 5.62 1.83
C TYR A 11 12.25 5.92 3.28
N ARG A 12 11.30 5.77 4.20
CA ARG A 12 11.50 6.09 5.62
C ARG A 12 11.53 4.85 6.53
N GLY A 13 11.48 3.63 5.95
CA GLY A 13 11.60 2.41 6.73
C GLY A 13 13.05 2.12 7.12
N GLN A 14 13.22 1.23 8.10
CA GLN A 14 14.56 0.84 8.57
C GLN A 14 15.12 -0.34 7.78
N GLU A 15 14.26 -1.27 7.39
CA GLU A 15 14.66 -2.45 6.63
C GLU A 15 14.31 -2.28 5.15
N PRO A 16 15.10 -2.87 4.23
CA PRO A 16 14.76 -2.81 2.81
C PRO A 16 13.37 -3.38 2.57
N PRO A 17 12.52 -2.71 1.77
CA PRO A 17 11.18 -3.20 1.50
C PRO A 17 11.21 -4.48 0.66
N ARG A 18 10.32 -5.40 0.95
CA ARG A 18 10.17 -6.66 0.22
C ARG A 18 8.80 -6.68 -0.45
N PHE A 19 8.75 -6.13 -1.65
CA PHE A 19 7.48 -6.01 -2.37
C PHE A 19 6.91 -7.37 -2.74
N ALA A 20 5.59 -7.51 -2.56
CA ALA A 20 4.89 -8.75 -2.88
C ALA A 20 4.74 -8.94 -4.39
N ASN A 21 4.71 -7.86 -5.15
CA ASN A 21 4.51 -7.92 -6.58
C ASN A 21 5.06 -6.66 -7.27
N LYS A 22 5.02 -6.69 -8.59
CA LYS A 22 5.55 -5.62 -9.45
C LYS A 22 4.76 -4.31 -9.30
N ALA A 23 3.45 -4.40 -9.08
CA ALA A 23 2.62 -3.21 -8.92
C ALA A 23 3.02 -2.41 -7.68
N GLU A 24 3.39 -3.09 -6.58
CA GLU A 24 3.90 -2.42 -5.38
C GLU A 24 5.24 -1.74 -5.65
N LEU A 25 6.15 -2.42 -6.36
CA LEU A 25 7.43 -1.81 -6.74
C LEU A 25 7.21 -0.57 -7.61
N GLU A 26 6.32 -0.65 -8.59
CA GLU A 26 6.01 0.49 -9.45
C GLU A 26 5.42 1.66 -8.65
N CYS A 27 4.56 1.38 -7.69
CA CYS A 27 4.01 2.39 -6.79
C CYS A 27 5.12 3.08 -5.99
N ALA A 28 6.03 2.29 -5.43
CA ALA A 28 7.18 2.82 -4.68
C ALA A 28 8.04 3.73 -5.55
N LYS A 29 8.30 3.34 -6.80
CA LYS A 29 9.06 4.16 -7.74
C LYS A 29 8.38 5.50 -8.01
N VAL A 30 7.06 5.50 -8.17
CA VAL A 30 6.31 6.74 -8.40
C VAL A 30 6.39 7.65 -7.19
N LEU A 31 6.16 7.12 -6.00
CA LEU A 31 6.26 7.90 -4.76
C LEU A 31 7.66 8.49 -4.60
N ASP A 32 8.67 7.67 -4.83
CA ASP A 32 10.05 8.08 -4.66
C ASP A 32 10.47 9.15 -5.68
N TYR A 33 9.99 9.03 -6.91
CA TYR A 33 10.25 10.01 -7.96
C TYR A 33 9.76 11.41 -7.58
N TYR A 34 8.59 11.49 -6.95
CA TYR A 34 8.03 12.78 -6.51
C TYR A 34 8.61 13.27 -5.19
N GLY A 35 9.53 12.50 -4.60
CA GLY A 35 10.07 12.84 -3.31
C GLY A 35 9.04 12.77 -2.18
N VAL A 36 8.00 11.96 -2.34
CA VAL A 36 6.98 11.76 -1.31
C VAL A 36 7.51 10.75 -0.31
N PRO A 37 7.76 11.12 0.94
CA PRO A 37 8.21 10.15 1.96
C PRO A 37 7.20 9.02 2.12
N TRP A 38 7.71 7.78 2.21
CA TRP A 38 6.87 6.60 2.29
C TRP A 38 7.49 5.52 3.16
N GLU A 39 6.61 4.73 3.79
CA GLU A 39 6.97 3.52 4.55
C GLU A 39 6.23 2.34 3.94
N TYR A 40 6.84 1.17 4.03
CA TYR A 40 6.26 -0.06 3.47
C TYR A 40 5.79 -0.97 4.60
N GLU A 41 4.50 -1.32 4.61
CA GLU A 41 3.86 -2.21 5.59
C GLU A 41 4.19 -1.87 7.05
N PRO A 42 4.10 -0.59 7.48
CA PRO A 42 4.56 -0.23 8.81
C PRO A 42 3.63 -0.65 9.94
N LYS A 43 2.37 -0.95 9.65
CA LYS A 43 1.39 -1.20 10.70
C LYS A 43 0.33 -2.22 10.30
N THR A 44 -0.01 -3.09 11.26
CA THR A 44 -1.11 -4.04 11.14
C THR A 44 -2.28 -3.53 11.96
N PHE A 45 -3.46 -3.43 11.32
CA PHE A 45 -4.71 -3.06 11.98
C PHE A 45 -5.52 -4.31 12.30
N VAL A 46 -5.93 -4.46 13.56
CA VAL A 46 -6.83 -5.54 13.96
C VAL A 46 -8.25 -5.15 13.58
N LEU A 47 -8.91 -5.95 12.74
CA LEU A 47 -10.27 -5.69 12.27
C LEU A 47 -11.31 -6.44 13.09
N GLU A 48 -10.96 -7.61 13.62
CA GLU A 48 -11.87 -8.44 14.37
C GLU A 48 -11.11 -9.32 15.36
N GLN A 49 -11.69 -9.50 16.54
CA GLN A 49 -11.17 -10.39 17.58
C GLN A 49 -12.30 -11.31 18.05
N ASP A 50 -11.93 -12.51 18.54
CA ASP A 50 -12.88 -13.42 19.14
C ASP A 50 -13.11 -13.07 20.62
N GLU A 51 -13.92 -13.88 21.30
CA GLU A 51 -14.28 -13.65 22.71
C GLU A 51 -13.06 -13.69 23.64
N ASP A 52 -12.03 -14.42 23.26
CA ASP A 52 -10.79 -14.52 24.02
C ASP A 52 -9.77 -13.42 23.70
N GLY A 53 -10.14 -12.51 22.80
CA GLY A 53 -9.26 -11.42 22.38
C GLY A 53 -8.25 -11.82 21.31
N ARG A 54 -8.38 -13.00 20.71
CA ARG A 54 -7.50 -13.45 19.63
C ARG A 54 -7.87 -12.76 18.33
N VAL A 55 -6.86 -12.41 17.54
CA VAL A 55 -7.08 -11.75 16.26
C VAL A 55 -7.68 -12.75 15.26
N VAL A 56 -8.89 -12.45 14.77
CA VAL A 56 -9.59 -13.24 13.77
C VAL A 56 -9.33 -12.68 12.37
N GLU A 57 -9.28 -11.36 12.26
CA GLU A 57 -9.01 -10.68 11.01
C GLU A 57 -8.15 -9.45 11.25
N ALA A 58 -7.17 -9.25 10.36
CA ALA A 58 -6.27 -8.09 10.42
C ALA A 58 -5.98 -7.60 9.01
N PHE A 59 -5.52 -6.35 8.91
CA PHE A 59 -5.18 -5.73 7.64
C PHE A 59 -3.88 -4.94 7.79
N LYS A 60 -2.95 -5.17 6.86
CA LYS A 60 -1.68 -4.45 6.81
C LYS A 60 -1.59 -3.73 5.47
N PRO A 61 -1.92 -2.42 5.42
CA PRO A 61 -1.79 -1.66 4.19
C PRO A 61 -0.36 -1.65 3.65
N ASP A 62 -0.22 -1.59 2.34
CA ASP A 62 1.08 -1.68 1.68
C ASP A 62 1.98 -0.50 2.00
N PHE A 63 1.44 0.72 1.97
CA PHE A 63 2.23 1.93 2.14
C PHE A 63 1.60 2.88 3.15
N TYR A 64 2.46 3.64 3.82
CA TYR A 64 2.05 4.80 4.60
C TYR A 64 2.84 6.02 4.17
N LEU A 65 2.14 7.12 3.95
CA LEU A 65 2.73 8.39 3.56
C LEU A 65 2.68 9.32 4.77
N PRO A 66 3.79 9.46 5.53
CA PRO A 66 3.76 10.17 6.81
C PRO A 66 3.40 11.65 6.69
N GLU A 67 3.84 12.32 5.61
CA GLU A 67 3.52 13.75 5.45
C GLU A 67 2.05 13.98 5.12
N GLN A 68 1.41 13.06 4.42
CA GLN A 68 -0.01 13.15 4.08
C GLN A 68 -0.91 12.50 5.12
N ASN A 69 -0.34 11.74 6.06
CA ASN A 69 -1.07 10.90 6.98
C ASN A 69 -2.08 10.02 6.24
N LEU A 70 -1.58 9.28 5.26
CA LEU A 70 -2.40 8.50 4.35
C LEU A 70 -1.80 7.12 4.13
N TYR A 71 -2.61 6.08 4.35
CA TYR A 71 -2.27 4.73 3.94
C TYR A 71 -2.69 4.50 2.50
N VAL A 72 -1.92 3.70 1.78
CA VAL A 72 -2.20 3.33 0.39
C VAL A 72 -2.14 1.82 0.28
N GLU A 73 -3.18 1.24 -0.27
CA GLU A 73 -3.22 -0.18 -0.58
C GLU A 73 -3.22 -0.35 -2.08
N VAL A 74 -2.23 -1.08 -2.61
CA VAL A 74 -2.12 -1.35 -4.04
C VAL A 74 -2.89 -2.63 -4.36
N THR A 75 -3.72 -2.60 -5.39
CA THR A 75 -4.50 -3.77 -5.77
C THR A 75 -4.36 -4.08 -7.25
N VAL A 76 -4.28 -5.37 -7.56
CA VAL A 76 -4.34 -5.86 -8.95
C VAL A 76 -5.78 -6.25 -9.27
N MET A 77 -6.13 -6.16 -10.55
CA MET A 77 -7.52 -6.24 -11.01
C MET A 77 -8.06 -7.66 -11.10
N LYS A 78 -8.36 -8.26 -9.95
CA LYS A 78 -9.25 -9.42 -9.91
C LYS A 78 -10.43 -9.03 -9.06
N GLN A 79 -11.64 -9.15 -9.60
CA GLN A 79 -12.86 -8.70 -8.93
C GLN A 79 -13.02 -9.28 -7.53
N SER A 80 -12.70 -10.55 -7.34
CA SER A 80 -12.79 -11.19 -6.02
C SER A 80 -11.85 -10.55 -4.99
N LEU A 81 -10.64 -10.16 -5.41
CA LEU A 81 -9.67 -9.49 -4.53
C LEU A 81 -10.11 -8.07 -4.21
N VAL A 82 -10.65 -7.37 -5.20
CA VAL A 82 -11.16 -6.00 -5.01
C VAL A 82 -12.31 -6.01 -4.00
N THR A 83 -13.24 -6.95 -4.14
CA THR A 83 -14.37 -7.10 -3.22
C THR A 83 -13.90 -7.37 -1.79
N ARG A 84 -12.93 -8.28 -1.64
CA ARG A 84 -12.37 -8.61 -0.33
C ARG A 84 -11.67 -7.43 0.30
N LYS A 85 -10.88 -6.69 -0.47
CA LYS A 85 -10.18 -5.49 0.03
C LYS A 85 -11.16 -4.40 0.42
N ASN A 86 -12.21 -4.18 -0.37
CA ASN A 86 -13.24 -3.20 -0.04
C ASN A 86 -13.96 -3.53 1.25
N ARG A 87 -14.21 -4.82 1.51
CA ARG A 87 -14.82 -5.27 2.76
C ARG A 87 -13.89 -4.97 3.95
N LYS A 88 -12.60 -5.24 3.81
CA LYS A 88 -11.62 -4.93 4.85
C LYS A 88 -11.50 -3.44 5.10
N LEU A 89 -11.51 -2.63 4.03
CA LEU A 89 -11.47 -1.17 4.15
C LEU A 89 -12.69 -0.63 4.88
N ARG A 90 -13.87 -1.20 4.62
CA ARG A 90 -15.09 -0.80 5.32
C ARG A 90 -14.97 -1.10 6.81
N LYS A 91 -14.50 -2.30 7.18
CA LYS A 91 -14.26 -2.67 8.58
C LYS A 91 -13.22 -1.76 9.23
N LEU A 92 -12.15 -1.43 8.50
CA LEU A 92 -11.12 -0.53 8.98
C LEU A 92 -11.71 0.85 9.31
N ARG A 93 -12.51 1.41 8.40
CA ARG A 93 -13.12 2.72 8.58
C ARG A 93 -14.11 2.77 9.74
N GLU A 94 -14.83 1.68 9.95
CA GLU A 94 -15.76 1.56 11.07
C GLU A 94 -15.03 1.50 12.41
N ARG A 95 -13.95 0.74 12.48
CA ARG A 95 -13.19 0.55 13.72
C ARG A 95 -12.21 1.68 14.01
N TYR A 96 -11.62 2.27 12.95
CA TYR A 96 -10.61 3.32 13.06
C TYR A 96 -11.00 4.51 12.16
N PRO A 97 -12.05 5.26 12.52
CA PRO A 97 -12.57 6.30 11.62
C PRO A 97 -11.58 7.43 11.34
N GLU A 98 -10.54 7.60 12.16
CA GLU A 98 -9.50 8.60 11.96
C GLU A 98 -8.45 8.18 10.93
N VAL A 99 -8.40 6.90 10.56
CA VAL A 99 -7.41 6.39 9.61
C VAL A 99 -7.81 6.73 8.20
N ARG A 100 -6.90 7.35 7.46
CA ARG A 100 -7.10 7.69 6.05
C ARG A 100 -6.42 6.64 5.19
N ILE A 101 -7.15 6.07 4.25
CA ILE A 101 -6.65 5.03 3.36
C ILE A 101 -7.29 5.12 1.98
N LYS A 102 -6.48 4.86 0.94
CA LYS A 102 -6.94 4.82 -0.46
C LYS A 102 -6.48 3.54 -1.12
N LEU A 103 -7.31 3.04 -2.04
CA LEU A 103 -6.91 1.97 -2.96
C LEU A 103 -6.28 2.59 -4.20
N PHE A 104 -5.08 2.09 -4.55
CA PHE A 104 -4.44 2.41 -5.82
C PHE A 104 -4.50 1.18 -6.70
N TYR A 105 -5.11 1.34 -7.86
CA TYR A 105 -5.14 0.31 -8.88
C TYR A 105 -3.91 0.44 -9.77
N LYS A 106 -3.51 -0.65 -10.40
CA LYS A 106 -2.36 -0.63 -11.32
C LYS A 106 -2.50 0.46 -12.37
N ARG A 107 -3.69 0.64 -12.92
CA ARG A 107 -3.94 1.69 -13.92
C ARG A 107 -3.71 3.10 -13.38
N ASP A 108 -3.97 3.33 -12.09
CA ASP A 108 -3.74 4.64 -11.48
C ASP A 108 -2.25 4.95 -11.39
N ILE A 109 -1.46 3.95 -11.05
CA ILE A 109 0.00 4.05 -10.99
C ILE A 109 0.57 4.28 -12.40
N GLU A 110 0.09 3.52 -13.38
CA GLU A 110 0.51 3.64 -14.78
C GLU A 110 0.18 5.02 -15.36
N ARG A 111 -0.99 5.56 -15.04
CA ARG A 111 -1.39 6.90 -15.49
C ARG A 111 -0.48 7.99 -14.93
N LEU A 112 -0.11 7.88 -13.66
CA LEU A 112 0.84 8.82 -13.08
C LEU A 112 2.20 8.70 -13.74
N ALA A 113 2.66 7.48 -14.01
CA ALA A 113 3.94 7.23 -14.67
C ALA A 113 3.95 7.80 -16.10
N GLU A 114 2.90 7.55 -16.87
CA GLU A 114 2.77 8.07 -18.24
C GLU A 114 2.75 9.59 -18.26
N ARG A 115 1.95 10.19 -17.37
CA ARG A 115 1.79 11.64 -17.30
C ARG A 115 3.12 12.36 -17.12
N TYR A 116 4.06 11.75 -16.39
CA TYR A 116 5.35 12.35 -16.09
C TYR A 116 6.51 11.62 -16.75
N GLN A 117 6.22 10.74 -17.71
CA GLN A 117 7.21 10.01 -18.50
C GLN A 117 8.17 9.18 -17.65
N LEU A 118 7.64 8.54 -16.60
CA LEU A 118 8.44 7.67 -15.75
C LEU A 118 8.62 6.30 -16.38
N GLU A 119 9.83 5.73 -16.23
CA GLU A 119 10.10 4.35 -16.57
C GLU A 119 9.72 3.46 -15.41
N LEU A 120 8.71 2.62 -15.60
CA LEU A 120 8.31 1.63 -14.61
C LEU A 120 8.90 0.27 -14.93
N ALA A 121 8.95 -0.60 -13.93
CA ALA A 121 9.41 -1.98 -14.12
C ALA A 121 8.53 -2.70 -15.14
N SER A 122 9.12 -3.21 -16.18
CA SER A 122 8.42 -3.93 -17.24
C SER A 122 8.28 -5.40 -16.92
#